data_6a0b2a35e3597b4052f10af74d0876ff
#
_entry.id   6a0b2a35e3597b4052f10af74d0876ff
#
_cell.length_a   1.000
_cell.length_b   1.000
_cell.length_c   1.000
_cell.angle_alpha   90.00
_cell.angle_beta   90.00
_cell.angle_gamma   90.00
#
_symmetry.space_group_name_H-M   'P 1'
#
loop_
_entity.id
_entity.type
_entity.pdbx_description
1 polymer ?
#
loop_
_entity_poly.entity_id
_entity_poly.type
_entity_poly.pdbx_seq_one_letter_code
_entity_poly.pdbx_strand_id
1 'polypeptide(L)'
;MSNFKKTTVDMSASRTELHDLLDLTGSEVSINNLPAGAKVPFVHIHKKNEEVYGVLAGKGFMNIDGEDIALNAGDWLRVDPSAKRQLRAAEDSAITVLCIQAQAGSLADYSLTDGVIV
;
A
#
# COMPACT_ATOMS: atom_id res chain seq x y z
N MET A 1 -18.63 -24.43 -2.65
CA MET A 1 -17.47 -23.53 -2.50
C MET A 1 -17.59 -22.37 -3.45
N SER A 2 -17.33 -21.19 -2.94
CA SER A 2 -17.36 -19.97 -3.76
C SER A 2 -16.00 -19.72 -4.38
N ASN A 3 -16.03 -19.15 -5.59
CA ASN A 3 -14.82 -18.72 -6.28
C ASN A 3 -14.44 -17.27 -5.92
N PHE A 4 -15.06 -16.72 -4.90
CA PHE A 4 -14.80 -15.35 -4.46
C PHE A 4 -15.04 -15.24 -2.96
N LYS A 5 -14.48 -14.18 -2.38
CA LYS A 5 -14.77 -13.77 -1.01
C LYS A 5 -14.97 -12.27 -0.98
N LYS A 6 -15.96 -11.82 -0.23
CA LYS A 6 -16.30 -10.40 -0.11
C LYS A 6 -16.23 -9.98 1.36
N THR A 7 -15.74 -8.80 1.64
CA THR A 7 -15.79 -8.18 2.95
C THR A 7 -16.14 -6.71 2.82
N THR A 8 -16.53 -6.09 3.90
CA THR A 8 -16.72 -4.64 3.99
C THR A 8 -15.95 -4.14 5.20
N VAL A 9 -15.20 -3.09 5.02
CA VAL A 9 -14.35 -2.52 6.08
C VAL A 9 -14.69 -1.06 6.33
N ASP A 10 -14.31 -0.56 7.51
CA ASP A 10 -14.40 0.85 7.84
C ASP A 10 -13.24 1.59 7.15
N MET A 11 -13.55 2.35 6.12
CA MET A 11 -12.55 3.09 5.34
C MET A 11 -11.88 4.23 6.12
N SER A 12 -12.41 4.59 7.29
CA SER A 12 -11.85 5.64 8.14
C SER A 12 -10.95 5.11 9.25
N ALA A 13 -10.86 3.81 9.43
CA ALA A 13 -9.96 3.21 10.42
C ALA A 13 -8.51 3.59 10.13
N SER A 14 -7.69 3.73 11.17
CA SER A 14 -6.28 4.13 11.01
C SER A 14 -5.50 3.14 10.14
N ARG A 15 -5.80 1.84 10.26
CA ARG A 15 -5.21 0.80 9.41
C ARG A 15 -6.17 -0.36 9.28
N THR A 16 -6.33 -0.85 8.06
CA THR A 16 -7.10 -2.05 7.73
C THR A 16 -6.27 -2.94 6.83
N GLU A 17 -6.11 -4.20 7.21
CA GLU A 17 -5.40 -5.20 6.42
C GLU A 17 -6.40 -6.20 5.84
N LEU A 18 -6.26 -6.53 4.56
CA LEU A 18 -7.23 -7.36 3.84
C LEU A 18 -6.79 -8.80 3.63
N HIS A 19 -5.52 -9.13 3.86
CA HIS A 19 -4.99 -10.47 3.61
C HIS A 19 -5.85 -11.55 4.25
N ASP A 20 -6.04 -11.49 5.57
CA ASP A 20 -6.79 -12.51 6.30
C ASP A 20 -8.30 -12.39 6.08
N LEU A 21 -8.81 -11.16 5.93
CA LEU A 21 -10.24 -10.95 5.70
C LEU A 21 -10.72 -11.54 4.38
N LEU A 22 -9.86 -11.57 3.38
CA LEU A 22 -10.18 -12.07 2.04
C LEU A 22 -9.47 -13.38 1.71
N ASP A 23 -8.68 -13.93 2.61
CA ASP A 23 -7.86 -15.13 2.37
C ASP A 23 -6.98 -14.95 1.12
N LEU A 24 -6.32 -13.81 1.02
CA LEU A 24 -5.42 -13.53 -0.12
C LEU A 24 -4.21 -14.47 -0.04
N THR A 25 -3.71 -14.86 -1.20
CA THR A 25 -2.55 -15.77 -1.29
C THR A 25 -1.36 -15.13 -2.00
N GLY A 26 -1.57 -14.06 -2.77
CA GLY A 26 -0.53 -13.46 -3.60
C GLY A 26 -0.13 -12.05 -3.22
N SER A 27 -0.88 -11.42 -2.32
CA SER A 27 -0.61 -10.04 -1.90
C SER A 27 -1.18 -9.76 -0.54
N GLU A 28 -0.65 -8.71 0.11
CA GLU A 28 -1.31 -8.06 1.23
C GLU A 28 -1.74 -6.68 0.77
N VAL A 29 -2.99 -6.32 1.04
CA VAL A 29 -3.56 -5.03 0.70
C VAL A 29 -3.97 -4.35 2.00
N SER A 30 -3.52 -3.13 2.21
CA SER A 30 -3.91 -2.36 3.40
C SER A 30 -4.35 -0.95 3.03
N ILE A 31 -5.24 -0.41 3.85
CA ILE A 31 -5.69 0.97 3.78
C ILE A 31 -5.18 1.66 5.03
N ASN A 32 -4.51 2.78 4.84
CA ASN A 32 -3.83 3.50 5.92
C ASN A 32 -4.30 4.95 5.95
N ASN A 33 -4.80 5.39 7.09
CA ASN A 33 -5.23 6.76 7.32
C ASN A 33 -4.36 7.37 8.41
N LEU A 34 -3.66 8.45 8.08
CA LEU A 34 -2.88 9.22 9.04
C LEU A 34 -3.51 10.60 9.18
N PRO A 35 -3.79 11.07 10.40
CA PRO A 35 -4.23 12.46 10.59
C PRO A 35 -3.10 13.43 10.27
N ALA A 36 -3.46 14.70 10.05
CA ALA A 36 -2.48 15.75 9.76
C ALA A 36 -1.34 15.73 10.79
N GLY A 37 -0.11 15.80 10.32
CA GLY A 37 1.10 15.81 11.15
C GLY A 37 1.54 14.46 11.71
N ALA A 38 0.75 13.41 11.56
CA ALA A 38 1.10 12.09 12.07
C ALA A 38 2.06 11.34 11.14
N LYS A 39 2.88 10.47 11.72
CA LYS A 39 3.76 9.59 10.97
C LYS A 39 3.68 8.18 11.50
N VAL A 40 3.98 7.21 10.65
CA VAL A 40 4.20 5.83 11.07
C VAL A 40 5.37 5.82 12.06
N PRO A 41 5.24 5.14 13.23
CA PRO A 41 6.22 5.28 14.31
C PRO A 41 7.56 4.60 14.10
N PHE A 42 7.79 3.96 12.95
CA PHE A 42 9.04 3.24 12.67
C PHE A 42 9.41 3.33 11.20
N VAL A 43 10.70 3.18 10.93
CA VAL A 43 11.24 2.95 9.59
C VAL A 43 11.37 1.46 9.40
N HIS A 44 10.95 0.93 8.23
CA HIS A 44 11.05 -0.51 7.97
C HIS A 44 11.49 -0.83 6.57
N ILE A 45 11.91 -2.08 6.38
CA ILE A 45 12.22 -2.68 5.08
C ILE A 45 11.47 -4.01 4.98
N HIS A 46 11.42 -4.56 3.78
CA HIS A 46 10.98 -5.93 3.55
C HIS A 46 12.13 -6.79 3.02
N LYS A 47 12.09 -8.07 3.31
CA LYS A 47 13.12 -8.99 2.80
C LYS A 47 12.87 -9.37 1.35
N LYS A 48 11.60 -9.57 0.97
CA LYS A 48 11.22 -10.11 -0.33
C LYS A 48 10.17 -9.29 -1.06
N ASN A 49 9.33 -8.56 -0.33
CA ASN A 49 8.16 -7.92 -0.91
C ASN A 49 8.45 -6.50 -1.37
N GLU A 50 8.06 -6.19 -2.60
CA GLU A 50 7.89 -4.81 -3.01
C GLU A 50 6.55 -4.29 -2.50
N GLU A 51 6.44 -2.99 -2.33
CA GLU A 51 5.20 -2.34 -1.96
C GLU A 51 4.83 -1.29 -2.99
N VAL A 52 3.52 -1.23 -3.32
CA VAL A 52 2.95 -0.16 -4.12
C VAL A 52 2.07 0.66 -3.20
N TYR A 53 2.35 1.96 -3.11
CA TYR A 53 1.54 2.90 -2.35
C TYR A 53 0.76 3.77 -3.32
N GLY A 54 -0.55 3.86 -3.12
CA GLY A 54 -1.40 4.76 -3.88
C GLY A 54 -2.07 5.76 -2.96
N VAL A 55 -1.93 7.05 -3.25
CA VAL A 55 -2.54 8.11 -2.44
C VAL A 55 -3.97 8.33 -2.91
N LEU A 56 -4.93 7.98 -2.07
CA LEU A 56 -6.36 8.10 -2.40
C LEU A 56 -6.91 9.48 -2.05
N ALA A 57 -6.38 10.11 -1.00
CA ALA A 57 -6.84 11.42 -0.55
C ALA A 57 -5.76 12.10 0.28
N GLY A 58 -5.77 13.42 0.31
CA GLY A 58 -4.87 14.21 1.12
C GLY A 58 -3.47 14.29 0.55
N LYS A 59 -2.50 14.61 1.40
CA LYS A 59 -1.11 14.75 1.01
C LYS A 59 -0.17 14.46 2.18
N GLY A 60 1.06 14.12 1.84
CA GLY A 60 2.08 13.80 2.81
C GLY A 60 3.41 13.53 2.15
N PHE A 61 4.21 12.68 2.78
CA PHE A 61 5.55 12.36 2.33
C PHE A 61 5.87 10.91 2.61
N MET A 62 6.64 10.29 1.70
CA MET A 62 7.31 9.03 1.97
C MET A 62 8.79 9.33 2.09
N ASN A 63 9.40 9.06 3.25
CA ASN A 63 10.86 9.10 3.35
C ASN A 63 11.41 7.76 2.88
N ILE A 64 12.28 7.80 1.88
CA ILE A 64 12.91 6.61 1.29
C ILE A 64 14.41 6.81 1.34
N ASP A 65 15.09 5.98 2.13
CA ASP A 65 16.55 6.04 2.27
C ASP A 65 17.06 7.45 2.62
N GLY A 66 16.30 8.18 3.43
CA GLY A 66 16.65 9.53 3.86
C GLY A 66 16.12 10.65 2.96
N GLU A 67 15.53 10.35 1.83
CA GLU A 67 14.96 11.33 0.91
C GLU A 67 13.45 11.44 1.10
N ASP A 68 12.94 12.66 1.28
CA ASP A 68 11.51 12.92 1.37
C ASP A 68 10.90 13.06 -0.01
N ILE A 69 9.97 12.17 -0.33
CA ILE A 69 9.21 12.19 -1.57
C ILE A 69 7.83 12.75 -1.26
N ALA A 70 7.49 13.89 -1.85
CA ALA A 70 6.17 14.49 -1.68
C ALA A 70 5.09 13.64 -2.35
N LEU A 71 3.97 13.46 -1.67
CA LEU A 71 2.84 12.66 -2.14
C LEU A 71 1.57 13.49 -2.13
N ASN A 72 0.85 13.46 -3.24
CA ASN A 72 -0.47 14.07 -3.40
C ASN A 72 -1.48 13.03 -3.89
N ALA A 73 -2.76 13.30 -3.71
CA ALA A 73 -3.81 12.42 -4.20
C ALA A 73 -3.60 12.10 -5.69
N GLY A 74 -3.66 10.84 -6.05
CA GLY A 74 -3.39 10.36 -7.40
C GLY A 74 -1.96 9.90 -7.64
N ASP A 75 -1.04 10.12 -6.70
CA ASP A 75 0.34 9.64 -6.83
C ASP A 75 0.42 8.15 -6.49
N TRP A 76 1.24 7.45 -7.25
CA TRP A 76 1.55 6.04 -7.01
C TRP A 76 3.05 5.84 -6.93
N LEU A 77 3.47 5.01 -6.00
CA LEU A 77 4.88 4.83 -5.67
C LEU A 77 5.18 3.35 -5.46
N ARG A 78 6.16 2.81 -6.19
CA ARG A 78 6.71 1.50 -5.89
C ARG A 78 7.93 1.68 -4.99
N VAL A 79 8.00 0.91 -3.92
CA VAL A 79 9.16 0.88 -3.03
C VAL A 79 9.76 -0.53 -3.07
N ASP A 80 11.04 -0.61 -3.41
CA ASP A 80 11.75 -1.89 -3.48
C ASP A 80 11.94 -2.49 -2.08
N PRO A 81 12.06 -3.82 -1.96
CA PRO A 81 12.07 -4.47 -0.65
C PRO A 81 13.07 -3.87 0.35
N SER A 82 14.31 -3.69 -0.04
CA SER A 82 15.38 -3.28 0.88
C SER A 82 15.42 -1.78 1.16
N ALA A 83 14.64 -0.96 0.47
CA ALA A 83 14.60 0.47 0.72
C ALA A 83 13.99 0.77 2.09
N LYS A 84 14.64 1.61 2.86
CA LYS A 84 14.13 2.07 4.17
C LYS A 84 13.03 3.09 3.93
N ARG A 85 11.85 2.88 4.52
CA ARG A 85 10.69 3.73 4.27
C ARG A 85 9.96 4.12 5.52
N GLN A 86 9.40 5.33 5.50
CA GLN A 86 8.52 5.83 6.55
C GLN A 86 7.52 6.83 5.95
N LEU A 87 6.24 6.56 6.13
CA LEU A 87 5.15 7.42 5.67
C LEU A 87 4.78 8.43 6.74
N ARG A 88 4.51 9.68 6.32
CA ARG A 88 3.89 10.68 7.19
C ARG A 88 2.89 11.53 6.43
N ALA A 89 1.88 12.02 7.14
CA ALA A 89 0.95 13.02 6.62
C ALA A 89 1.62 14.40 6.64
N ALA A 90 1.15 15.29 5.77
CA ALA A 90 1.55 16.70 5.83
C ALA A 90 1.07 17.34 7.13
N GLU A 91 1.72 18.42 7.57
CA GLU A 91 1.34 19.12 8.80
C GLU A 91 -0.09 19.68 8.72
N ASP A 92 -0.55 20.05 7.53
CA ASP A 92 -1.84 20.69 7.29
C ASP A 92 -2.87 19.76 6.59
N SER A 93 -2.59 18.48 6.47
CA SER A 93 -3.49 17.54 5.77
C SER A 93 -3.33 16.12 6.25
N ALA A 94 -4.44 15.44 6.48
CA ALA A 94 -4.45 13.98 6.60
C ALA A 94 -4.06 13.34 5.26
N ILE A 95 -3.70 12.07 5.28
CA ILE A 95 -3.43 11.29 4.08
C ILE A 95 -4.10 9.91 4.19
N THR A 96 -4.69 9.46 3.10
CA THR A 96 -5.22 8.11 2.94
C THR A 96 -4.43 7.39 1.86
N VAL A 97 -3.82 6.27 2.22
CA VAL A 97 -2.94 5.52 1.33
C VAL A 97 -3.38 4.07 1.26
N LEU A 98 -3.48 3.57 0.03
CA LEU A 98 -3.60 2.14 -0.26
C LEU A 98 -2.18 1.57 -0.40
N CYS A 99 -1.90 0.48 0.30
CA CYS A 99 -0.62 -0.23 0.16
C CYS A 99 -0.88 -1.66 -0.31
N ILE A 100 -0.18 -2.05 -1.35
CA ILE A 100 -0.21 -3.42 -1.87
C ILE A 100 1.21 -3.96 -1.79
N GLN A 101 1.39 -5.08 -1.06
CA GLN A 101 2.68 -5.74 -1.03
C GLN A 101 2.58 -7.13 -1.65
N ALA A 102 3.58 -7.48 -2.44
CA ALA A 102 3.71 -8.77 -3.08
C ALA A 102 5.20 -9.08 -3.26
N GLN A 103 5.53 -10.35 -3.39
CA GLN A 103 6.92 -10.74 -3.57
C GLN A 103 7.46 -10.16 -4.88
N ALA A 104 8.58 -9.44 -4.81
CA ALA A 104 9.22 -8.85 -5.97
C ALA A 104 9.59 -9.93 -6.99
N GLY A 105 9.29 -9.66 -8.28
CA GLY A 105 9.60 -10.60 -9.37
C GLY A 105 8.70 -11.81 -9.45
N SER A 106 7.63 -11.89 -8.66
CA SER A 106 6.76 -13.08 -8.64
C SER A 106 5.66 -13.09 -9.70
N LEU A 107 5.36 -11.95 -10.31
CA LEU A 107 4.33 -11.85 -11.34
C LEU A 107 4.92 -12.14 -12.71
N ALA A 108 4.93 -13.42 -13.10
CA ALA A 108 5.53 -13.85 -14.35
C ALA A 108 4.68 -13.48 -15.56
N ASP A 109 3.37 -13.68 -15.46
CA ASP A 109 2.42 -13.39 -16.53
C ASP A 109 1.36 -12.42 -16.05
N TYR A 110 1.01 -11.44 -16.89
CA TYR A 110 -0.01 -10.46 -16.56
C TYR A 110 -0.74 -10.01 -17.82
N SER A 111 -1.89 -9.39 -17.61
CA SER A 111 -2.71 -8.84 -18.69
C SER A 111 -3.10 -9.93 -19.70
N LEU A 112 -2.68 -9.80 -20.97
CA LEU A 112 -3.10 -10.70 -22.05
C LEU A 112 -2.51 -12.11 -21.98
N THR A 113 -1.41 -12.30 -21.25
CA THR A 113 -0.76 -13.61 -21.18
C THR A 113 -1.37 -14.52 -20.13
N ASP A 114 -1.98 -13.96 -19.09
CA ASP A 114 -2.68 -14.74 -18.05
C ASP A 114 -4.20 -14.72 -18.25
N GLY A 115 -4.76 -13.60 -18.70
CA GLY A 115 -6.19 -13.46 -18.90
C GLY A 115 -6.70 -14.25 -20.11
N VAL A 116 -7.85 -14.89 -19.95
CA VAL A 116 -8.51 -15.66 -21.01
C VAL A 116 -9.94 -15.16 -21.16
N ILE A 117 -10.31 -14.83 -22.40
CA ILE A 117 -11.69 -14.44 -22.72
C ILE A 117 -12.53 -15.73 -22.89
N VAL A 118 -13.64 -15.78 -22.19
CA VAL A 118 -14.54 -16.94 -22.22
C VAL A 118 -15.94 -16.56 -22.66
#